data_6681b71683534c5afb37a226028b037f
#
_entry.id   6681b71683534c5afb37a226028b037f
#
_cell.length_a   1.000
_cell.length_b   1.000
_cell.length_c   1.000
_cell.angle_alpha   90.00
_cell.angle_beta   90.00
_cell.angle_gamma   90.00
#
_symmetry.space_group_name_H-M   'P 1'
#
loop_
_entity.id
_entity.type
_entity.pdbx_description
1 polymer ?
#
loop_
_entity_poly.entity_id
_entity_poly.type
_entity_poly.pdbx_seq_one_letter_code
_entity_poly.pdbx_strand_id
1 'polypeptide(L)'
;MDFYKYQAAGNDFVLVTSMEGRADIAADEVIRLCDRRYGIGADGLIILEGSRDYDFAMRFFNNDGSGGMMCGNGGRCIVDLAGRTGIPASGKDGSWIFEAPDGIHRGRIVSSQGRRSTVILSMNDITSVEPIEMPETDGQDSKAWRMNTGTDHLVIFRDDLDSLDVLKEGRRWRYDSRFAPKGVNVNFVQYSGQEEALRVRTYEKGVEYETLSCGTGIIASAVAAWMKGDRREKYTLRSTSDTFSVSFSHRSGIFSNVELTGPTELVFQATL
;
A
#
# COMPACT_ATOMS: atom_id res chain seq x y z
N MET A 1 -18.13 -20.63 -7.42
CA MET A 1 -17.11 -19.94 -6.60
C MET A 1 -17.53 -18.49 -6.44
N ASP A 2 -17.51 -17.98 -5.19
CA ASP A 2 -17.86 -16.58 -4.96
C ASP A 2 -16.66 -15.66 -5.20
N PHE A 3 -16.89 -14.61 -5.95
CA PHE A 3 -15.91 -13.57 -6.27
C PHE A 3 -16.33 -12.25 -5.66
N TYR A 4 -15.39 -11.56 -5.09
CA TYR A 4 -15.58 -10.23 -4.52
C TYR A 4 -14.68 -9.26 -5.26
N LYS A 5 -15.26 -8.29 -5.95
CA LYS A 5 -14.50 -7.21 -6.57
C LYS A 5 -14.28 -6.11 -5.55
N TYR A 6 -13.03 -5.83 -5.27
CA TYR A 6 -12.59 -4.79 -4.35
C TYR A 6 -11.74 -3.74 -5.04
N GLN A 7 -11.70 -2.56 -4.43
CA GLN A 7 -10.68 -1.56 -4.71
C GLN A 7 -10.22 -0.90 -3.41
N ALA A 8 -8.99 -0.43 -3.38
CA ALA A 8 -8.44 0.41 -2.33
C ALA A 8 -7.58 1.50 -2.97
N ALA A 9 -8.06 2.74 -2.91
CA ALA A 9 -7.41 3.91 -3.50
C ALA A 9 -7.08 3.76 -4.99
N GLY A 10 -8.01 3.17 -5.76
CA GLY A 10 -7.90 2.98 -7.21
C GLY A 10 -7.13 1.74 -7.64
N ASN A 11 -6.52 1.01 -6.74
CA ASN A 11 -5.92 -0.30 -7.00
C ASN A 11 -6.97 -1.39 -6.78
N ASP A 12 -7.30 -2.17 -7.80
CA ASP A 12 -8.45 -3.06 -7.81
C ASP A 12 -8.09 -4.55 -7.86
N PHE A 13 -8.85 -5.36 -7.14
CA PHE A 13 -8.57 -6.77 -6.95
C PHE A 13 -9.81 -7.63 -7.13
N VAL A 14 -9.58 -8.86 -7.60
CA VAL A 14 -10.53 -9.97 -7.44
C VAL A 14 -10.15 -10.72 -6.18
N LEU A 15 -11.07 -10.86 -5.24
CA LEU A 15 -10.88 -11.67 -4.04
C LEU A 15 -11.74 -12.92 -4.12
N VAL A 16 -11.21 -14.03 -3.62
CA VAL A 16 -11.93 -15.30 -3.45
C VAL A 16 -11.69 -15.84 -2.04
N THR A 17 -12.62 -16.65 -1.54
CA THR A 17 -12.48 -17.33 -0.24
C THR A 17 -12.26 -18.83 -0.43
N SER A 18 -11.33 -19.42 0.31
CA SER A 18 -11.03 -20.86 0.32
C SER A 18 -10.69 -21.32 1.73
N MET A 19 -11.68 -21.29 2.63
CA MET A 19 -11.48 -21.56 4.05
C MET A 19 -11.25 -23.05 4.37
N GLU A 20 -11.72 -23.97 3.52
CA GLU A 20 -11.62 -25.41 3.73
C GLU A 20 -10.27 -26.01 3.29
N GLY A 21 -9.40 -25.22 2.68
CA GLY A 21 -8.09 -25.66 2.19
C GLY A 21 -7.46 -24.66 1.24
N ARG A 22 -6.27 -25.01 0.75
CA ARG A 22 -5.56 -24.19 -0.22
C ARG A 22 -6.26 -24.27 -1.59
N ALA A 23 -6.70 -23.13 -2.13
CA ALA A 23 -7.23 -23.07 -3.48
C ALA A 23 -6.14 -23.41 -4.49
N ASP A 24 -6.41 -24.37 -5.38
CA ASP A 24 -5.51 -24.68 -6.50
C ASP A 24 -5.93 -23.82 -7.70
N ILE A 25 -5.38 -22.60 -7.77
CA ILE A 25 -5.62 -21.67 -8.88
C ILE A 25 -4.32 -21.57 -9.67
N ALA A 26 -4.37 -22.01 -10.94
CA ALA A 26 -3.25 -21.94 -11.85
C ALA A 26 -2.98 -20.50 -12.33
N ALA A 27 -1.74 -20.21 -12.72
CA ALA A 27 -1.34 -18.86 -13.15
C ALA A 27 -2.14 -18.35 -14.37
N ASP A 28 -2.45 -19.23 -15.31
CA ASP A 28 -3.27 -18.90 -16.50
C ASP A 28 -4.71 -18.52 -16.12
N GLU A 29 -5.27 -19.16 -15.10
CA GLU A 29 -6.60 -18.80 -14.58
C GLU A 29 -6.56 -17.42 -13.87
N VAL A 30 -5.48 -17.10 -13.14
CA VAL A 30 -5.28 -15.75 -12.58
C VAL A 30 -5.23 -14.72 -13.69
N ILE A 31 -4.44 -14.96 -14.74
CA ILE A 31 -4.34 -14.08 -15.92
C ILE A 31 -5.72 -13.87 -16.54
N ARG A 32 -6.47 -14.97 -16.75
CA ARG A 32 -7.82 -14.93 -17.32
C ARG A 32 -8.79 -14.10 -16.48
N LEU A 33 -8.81 -14.31 -15.15
CA LEU A 33 -9.69 -13.58 -14.26
C LEU A 33 -9.33 -12.09 -14.17
N CYS A 34 -8.04 -11.76 -14.21
CA CYS A 34 -7.55 -10.37 -14.13
C CYS A 34 -7.63 -9.63 -15.47
N ASP A 35 -7.88 -10.31 -16.60
CA ASP A 35 -8.03 -9.64 -17.90
C ASP A 35 -9.25 -8.71 -17.90
N ARG A 36 -9.04 -7.43 -18.27
CA ARG A 36 -10.10 -6.40 -18.23
C ARG A 36 -11.11 -6.49 -19.36
N ARG A 37 -10.89 -7.36 -20.36
CA ARG A 37 -11.78 -7.54 -21.53
C ARG A 37 -12.43 -8.91 -21.56
N TYR A 38 -11.70 -9.95 -21.13
CA TYR A 38 -12.13 -11.34 -21.21
C TYR A 38 -12.41 -11.96 -19.83
N GLY A 39 -12.06 -11.28 -18.75
CA GLY A 39 -12.27 -11.71 -17.37
C GLY A 39 -13.09 -10.71 -16.56
N ILE A 40 -12.91 -10.74 -15.25
CA ILE A 40 -13.48 -9.76 -14.30
C ILE A 40 -12.73 -8.43 -14.39
N GLY A 41 -11.42 -8.49 -14.70
CA GLY A 41 -10.51 -7.37 -14.77
C GLY A 41 -10.04 -6.90 -13.39
N ALA A 42 -8.73 -6.94 -13.15
CA ALA A 42 -8.13 -6.46 -11.91
C ALA A 42 -6.61 -6.27 -12.06
N ASP A 43 -6.01 -5.55 -11.11
CA ASP A 43 -4.56 -5.44 -10.96
C ASP A 43 -3.95 -6.69 -10.31
N GLY A 44 -4.77 -7.51 -9.63
CA GLY A 44 -4.36 -8.75 -9.04
C GLY A 44 -5.51 -9.57 -8.47
N LEU A 45 -5.18 -10.80 -8.07
CA LEU A 45 -6.09 -11.73 -7.40
C LEU A 45 -5.58 -12.01 -6.00
N ILE A 46 -6.50 -12.01 -5.03
CA ILE A 46 -6.21 -12.30 -3.63
C ILE A 46 -7.07 -13.46 -3.18
N ILE A 47 -6.47 -14.42 -2.50
CA ILE A 47 -7.19 -15.56 -1.92
C ILE A 47 -7.14 -15.43 -0.40
N LEU A 48 -8.33 -15.44 0.22
CA LEU A 48 -8.50 -15.56 1.64
C LEU A 48 -8.62 -17.05 1.97
N GLU A 49 -7.62 -17.60 2.63
CA GLU A 49 -7.52 -19.02 2.95
C GLU A 49 -7.59 -19.25 4.46
N GLY A 50 -8.01 -20.44 4.86
CA GLY A 50 -7.92 -20.85 6.26
C GLY A 50 -6.45 -20.94 6.70
N SER A 51 -6.16 -20.54 7.94
CA SER A 51 -4.85 -20.73 8.60
C SER A 51 -5.01 -21.67 9.79
N ARG A 52 -3.93 -22.39 10.14
CA ARG A 52 -3.88 -23.24 11.35
C ARG A 52 -3.52 -22.45 12.59
N ASP A 53 -2.70 -21.41 12.41
CA ASP A 53 -2.06 -20.68 13.50
C ASP A 53 -2.61 -19.28 13.70
N TYR A 54 -3.32 -18.74 12.68
CA TYR A 54 -3.85 -17.39 12.65
C TYR A 54 -5.31 -17.36 12.18
N ASP A 55 -5.94 -16.19 12.20
CA ASP A 55 -7.35 -16.04 11.84
C ASP A 55 -7.62 -16.42 10.38
N PHE A 56 -6.67 -16.13 9.48
CA PHE A 56 -6.69 -16.53 8.08
C PHE A 56 -5.28 -16.37 7.46
N ALA A 57 -5.14 -16.81 6.21
CA ALA A 57 -3.97 -16.56 5.38
C ALA A 57 -4.36 -15.79 4.12
N MET A 58 -3.46 -14.92 3.65
CA MET A 58 -3.55 -14.16 2.42
C MET A 58 -2.57 -14.70 1.40
N ARG A 59 -3.08 -15.09 0.22
CA ARG A 59 -2.23 -15.35 -0.94
C ARG A 59 -2.53 -14.34 -2.03
N PHE A 60 -1.48 -13.75 -2.58
CA PHE A 60 -1.59 -12.68 -3.56
C PHE A 60 -0.93 -13.06 -4.88
N PHE A 61 -1.57 -12.71 -5.99
CA PHE A 61 -1.07 -12.85 -7.35
C PHE A 61 -1.22 -11.53 -8.09
N ASN A 62 -0.20 -11.17 -8.85
CA ASN A 62 -0.28 -10.11 -9.83
C ASN A 62 -1.16 -10.54 -11.03
N ASN A 63 -1.60 -9.59 -11.83
CA ASN A 63 -2.42 -9.87 -13.02
C ASN A 63 -1.72 -10.68 -14.12
N ASP A 64 -0.40 -10.82 -14.04
CA ASP A 64 0.41 -11.67 -14.93
C ASP A 64 0.54 -13.13 -14.42
N GLY A 65 -0.15 -13.47 -13.33
CA GLY A 65 -0.13 -14.79 -12.70
C GLY A 65 1.07 -15.05 -11.80
N SER A 66 2.03 -14.12 -11.71
CA SER A 66 3.15 -14.27 -10.78
C SER A 66 2.70 -14.13 -9.33
N GLY A 67 3.31 -14.91 -8.42
CA GLY A 67 3.11 -14.75 -6.98
C GLY A 67 3.58 -13.35 -6.54
N GLY A 68 2.73 -12.65 -5.82
CA GLY A 68 3.01 -11.30 -5.34
C GLY A 68 3.58 -11.28 -3.93
N MET A 69 4.19 -10.17 -3.57
CA MET A 69 4.43 -9.78 -2.20
C MET A 69 3.14 -9.17 -1.61
N MET A 70 3.07 -9.07 -0.30
CA MET A 70 1.95 -8.40 0.36
C MET A 70 1.83 -6.96 -0.16
N CYS A 71 0.63 -6.60 -0.61
CA CYS A 71 0.27 -5.27 -1.05
C CYS A 71 -0.60 -4.59 0.02
N GLY A 72 -0.20 -3.42 0.53
CA GLY A 72 -0.95 -2.70 1.56
C GLY A 72 -2.40 -2.36 1.16
N ASN A 73 -2.66 -2.14 -0.13
CA ASN A 73 -4.02 -1.96 -0.66
C ASN A 73 -4.81 -3.27 -0.58
N GLY A 74 -4.21 -4.38 -1.05
CA GLY A 74 -4.80 -5.72 -0.97
C GLY A 74 -5.01 -6.19 0.48
N GLY A 75 -4.07 -5.88 1.37
CA GLY A 75 -4.19 -6.18 2.80
C GLY A 75 -5.40 -5.51 3.47
N ARG A 76 -5.73 -4.26 3.09
CA ARG A 76 -6.95 -3.62 3.58
C ARG A 76 -8.22 -4.28 3.02
N CYS A 77 -8.19 -4.67 1.74
CA CYS A 77 -9.33 -5.35 1.11
C CYS A 77 -9.62 -6.70 1.76
N ILE A 78 -8.59 -7.50 2.03
CA ILE A 78 -8.80 -8.84 2.63
C ILE A 78 -9.27 -8.76 4.08
N VAL A 79 -8.82 -7.77 4.86
CA VAL A 79 -9.31 -7.53 6.21
C VAL A 79 -10.80 -7.16 6.21
N ASP A 80 -11.24 -6.31 5.28
CA ASP A 80 -12.66 -5.99 5.13
C ASP A 80 -13.48 -7.23 4.71
N LEU A 81 -12.94 -8.04 3.78
CA LEU A 81 -13.58 -9.29 3.37
C LEU A 81 -13.71 -10.27 4.54
N ALA A 82 -12.68 -10.43 5.36
CA ALA A 82 -12.72 -11.28 6.54
C ALA A 82 -13.84 -10.88 7.51
N GLY A 83 -14.00 -9.57 7.73
CA GLY A 83 -15.11 -9.05 8.53
C GLY A 83 -16.48 -9.31 7.91
N ARG A 84 -16.64 -9.12 6.60
CA ARG A 84 -17.92 -9.35 5.88
C ARG A 84 -18.30 -10.81 5.80
N THR A 85 -17.33 -11.71 5.73
CA THR A 85 -17.55 -13.16 5.70
C THR A 85 -17.69 -13.79 7.09
N GLY A 86 -17.60 -12.96 8.15
CA GLY A 86 -17.84 -13.40 9.53
C GLY A 86 -16.70 -14.20 10.14
N ILE A 87 -15.46 -14.08 9.64
CA ILE A 87 -14.28 -14.70 10.26
C ILE A 87 -14.07 -14.01 11.62
N PRO A 88 -13.99 -14.77 12.73
CA PRO A 88 -13.80 -14.19 14.04
C PRO A 88 -12.38 -13.58 14.16
N ALA A 89 -12.29 -12.39 14.74
CA ALA A 89 -11.03 -11.73 15.03
C ALA A 89 -10.49 -12.21 16.39
N SER A 90 -9.22 -12.66 16.44
CA SER A 90 -8.58 -13.14 17.68
C SER A 90 -7.99 -12.02 18.54
N GLY A 91 -7.71 -10.85 17.96
CA GLY A 91 -7.15 -9.72 18.67
C GLY A 91 -8.12 -9.09 19.65
N LYS A 92 -7.66 -8.78 20.88
CA LYS A 92 -8.50 -8.19 21.95
C LYS A 92 -9.15 -6.86 21.58
N ASP A 93 -8.60 -6.16 20.60
CA ASP A 93 -9.12 -4.89 20.07
C ASP A 93 -9.97 -5.07 18.80
N GLY A 94 -10.38 -6.31 18.51
CA GLY A 94 -11.14 -6.67 17.31
C GLY A 94 -10.31 -6.72 16.04
N SER A 95 -8.99 -6.85 16.13
CA SER A 95 -8.12 -7.04 14.97
C SER A 95 -7.97 -8.51 14.59
N TRP A 96 -7.87 -8.75 13.29
CA TRP A 96 -7.42 -10.02 12.73
C TRP A 96 -5.91 -10.10 12.69
N ILE A 97 -5.35 -11.27 13.02
CA ILE A 97 -3.95 -11.60 12.82
C ILE A 97 -3.90 -12.61 11.68
N PHE A 98 -3.13 -12.34 10.65
CA PHE A 98 -3.13 -13.15 9.45
C PHE A 98 -1.74 -13.30 8.83
N GLU A 99 -1.55 -14.43 8.13
CA GLU A 99 -0.36 -14.67 7.33
C GLU A 99 -0.48 -14.01 5.97
N ALA A 100 0.61 -13.39 5.51
CA ALA A 100 0.77 -12.89 4.15
C ALA A 100 2.12 -13.35 3.59
N PRO A 101 2.39 -13.17 2.27
CA PRO A 101 3.63 -13.66 1.66
C PRO A 101 4.93 -13.14 2.28
N ASP A 102 4.91 -12.01 2.94
CA ASP A 102 6.07 -11.35 3.57
C ASP A 102 6.09 -11.45 5.11
N GLY A 103 5.12 -12.14 5.71
CA GLY A 103 5.07 -12.36 7.16
C GLY A 103 3.69 -12.21 7.77
N ILE A 104 3.68 -11.97 9.07
CA ILE A 104 2.45 -11.86 9.86
C ILE A 104 2.01 -10.40 9.92
N HIS A 105 0.76 -10.17 9.62
CA HIS A 105 0.13 -8.86 9.66
C HIS A 105 -1.04 -8.83 10.63
N ARG A 106 -1.41 -7.62 10.99
CA ARG A 106 -2.58 -7.33 11.82
C ARG A 106 -3.42 -6.27 11.13
N GLY A 107 -4.72 -6.51 11.05
CA GLY A 107 -5.64 -5.56 10.45
C GLY A 107 -6.91 -5.39 11.26
N ARG A 108 -7.49 -4.19 11.23
CA ARG A 108 -8.72 -3.88 11.95
C ARG A 108 -9.61 -2.90 11.16
N ILE A 109 -10.91 -3.19 11.12
CA ILE A 109 -11.90 -2.26 10.56
C ILE A 109 -12.18 -1.17 11.60
N VAL A 110 -11.96 0.09 11.24
CA VAL A 110 -12.23 1.26 12.08
C VAL A 110 -13.67 1.72 11.93
N SER A 111 -14.14 1.73 10.69
CA SER A 111 -15.51 2.10 10.34
C SER A 111 -15.92 1.37 9.07
N SER A 112 -17.21 1.08 8.98
CA SER A 112 -17.81 0.50 7.78
C SER A 112 -19.15 1.18 7.52
N GLN A 113 -19.35 1.61 6.28
CA GLN A 113 -20.61 2.23 5.84
C GLN A 113 -20.97 1.69 4.44
N GLY A 114 -21.94 0.80 4.40
CA GLY A 114 -22.37 0.13 3.18
C GLY A 114 -21.22 -0.69 2.56
N ARG A 115 -20.73 -0.29 1.39
CA ARG A 115 -19.65 -0.97 0.68
C ARG A 115 -18.26 -0.46 1.06
N ARG A 116 -18.15 0.69 1.70
CA ARG A 116 -16.89 1.34 2.07
C ARG A 116 -16.53 1.06 3.51
N SER A 117 -15.25 0.79 3.73
CA SER A 117 -14.68 0.64 5.06
C SER A 117 -13.36 1.40 5.15
N THR A 118 -13.03 1.82 6.37
CA THR A 118 -11.70 2.32 6.72
C THR A 118 -11.00 1.25 7.53
N VAL A 119 -9.82 0.85 7.09
CA VAL A 119 -9.07 -0.26 7.67
C VAL A 119 -7.71 0.23 8.12
N ILE A 120 -7.31 -0.16 9.34
CA ILE A 120 -5.93 -0.09 9.84
C ILE A 120 -5.23 -1.39 9.48
N LEU A 121 -4.02 -1.28 8.95
CA LEU A 121 -3.16 -2.40 8.63
C LEU A 121 -1.78 -2.17 9.26
N SER A 122 -1.28 -3.16 10.02
CA SER A 122 0.11 -3.14 10.48
C SER A 122 1.07 -3.39 9.32
N MET A 123 2.17 -2.69 9.33
CA MET A 123 3.21 -2.79 8.32
C MET A 123 4.54 -3.13 9.00
N ASN A 124 5.50 -3.61 8.22
CA ASN A 124 6.81 -3.97 8.74
C ASN A 124 7.57 -2.75 9.30
N ASP A 125 8.42 -3.00 10.28
CA ASP A 125 9.30 -1.98 10.86
C ASP A 125 10.28 -1.44 9.81
N ILE A 126 10.62 -0.15 9.91
CA ILE A 126 11.58 0.49 9.02
C ILE A 126 12.86 0.70 9.82
N THR A 127 13.88 -0.05 9.46
CA THR A 127 15.15 -0.14 10.20
C THR A 127 16.26 0.74 9.62
N SER A 128 16.06 1.29 8.43
CA SER A 128 17.06 2.14 7.77
C SER A 128 16.40 3.23 6.95
N VAL A 129 16.83 4.46 7.17
CA VAL A 129 16.47 5.63 6.39
C VAL A 129 17.75 6.36 6.00
N GLU A 130 18.01 6.47 4.71
CA GLU A 130 19.23 7.05 4.15
C GLU A 130 18.93 8.45 3.59
N PRO A 131 19.62 9.51 4.05
CA PRO A 131 19.55 10.80 3.42
C PRO A 131 20.31 10.80 2.07
N ILE A 132 19.69 11.37 1.06
CA ILE A 132 20.26 11.50 -0.29
C ILE A 132 20.41 12.98 -0.61
N GLU A 133 21.63 13.42 -0.90
CA GLU A 133 21.87 14.79 -1.37
C GLU A 133 21.32 14.98 -2.78
N MET A 134 20.57 16.05 -2.95
CA MET A 134 19.88 16.38 -4.19
C MET A 134 20.53 17.60 -4.83
N PRO A 135 20.59 17.68 -6.17
CA PRO A 135 21.01 18.90 -6.84
C PRO A 135 20.06 20.05 -6.49
N GLU A 136 20.61 21.24 -6.32
CA GLU A 136 19.81 22.44 -6.14
C GLU A 136 18.97 22.72 -7.39
N THR A 137 17.67 22.75 -7.20
CA THR A 137 16.69 23.14 -8.22
C THR A 137 15.56 23.90 -7.54
N ASP A 138 14.94 24.83 -8.26
CA ASP A 138 13.83 25.61 -7.73
C ASP A 138 12.68 24.72 -7.26
N GLY A 139 12.14 25.01 -6.08
CA GLY A 139 11.01 24.30 -5.49
C GLY A 139 11.30 22.89 -4.97
N GLN A 140 12.57 22.47 -4.91
CA GLN A 140 12.97 21.16 -4.38
C GLN A 140 13.92 21.31 -3.20
N ASP A 141 13.71 20.52 -2.16
CA ASP A 141 14.67 20.42 -1.07
C ASP A 141 16.02 19.86 -1.53
N SER A 142 17.11 20.31 -0.89
CA SER A 142 18.47 19.79 -1.12
C SER A 142 18.68 18.38 -0.59
N LYS A 143 17.71 17.81 0.13
CA LYS A 143 17.74 16.46 0.68
C LYS A 143 16.49 15.69 0.34
N ALA A 144 16.70 14.42 -0.03
CA ALA A 144 15.65 13.41 -0.14
C ALA A 144 15.95 12.27 0.84
N TRP A 145 15.01 11.35 1.02
CA TRP A 145 15.19 10.19 1.89
C TRP A 145 14.90 8.91 1.12
N ARG A 146 15.84 7.97 1.21
CA ARG A 146 15.66 6.61 0.70
C ARG A 146 15.36 5.66 1.86
N MET A 147 14.39 4.78 1.68
CA MET A 147 14.04 3.74 2.64
C MET A 147 13.31 2.59 1.97
N ASN A 148 13.28 1.44 2.66
CA ASN A 148 12.44 0.30 2.27
C ASN A 148 11.27 0.19 3.24
N THR A 149 10.04 0.25 2.70
CA THR A 149 8.78 0.10 3.43
C THR A 149 7.95 -1.09 2.91
N GLY A 150 8.65 -2.16 2.45
CA GLY A 150 8.15 -3.29 1.67
C GLY A 150 8.73 -3.30 0.25
N THR A 151 9.05 -2.14 -0.29
CA THR A 151 9.84 -1.91 -1.50
C THR A 151 10.65 -0.63 -1.33
N ASP A 152 11.66 -0.42 -2.21
CA ASP A 152 12.52 0.77 -2.12
C ASP A 152 11.78 2.03 -2.58
N HIS A 153 11.84 3.07 -1.77
CA HIS A 153 11.27 4.40 -2.02
C HIS A 153 12.32 5.50 -1.92
N LEU A 154 12.21 6.48 -2.81
CA LEU A 154 12.82 7.79 -2.71
C LEU A 154 11.72 8.81 -2.43
N VAL A 155 11.89 9.64 -1.40
CA VAL A 155 10.95 10.70 -1.04
C VAL A 155 11.62 12.05 -1.21
N ILE A 156 11.01 12.91 -2.03
CA ILE A 156 11.50 14.24 -2.41
C ILE A 156 10.45 15.27 -2.02
N PHE A 157 10.80 16.23 -1.16
CA PHE A 157 9.90 17.35 -0.85
C PHE A 157 9.97 18.41 -1.94
N ARG A 158 8.79 18.95 -2.31
CA ARG A 158 8.59 19.94 -3.37
C ARG A 158 7.59 21.01 -2.92
N ASP A 159 7.81 22.23 -3.37
CA ASP A 159 6.87 23.34 -3.15
C ASP A 159 5.91 23.54 -4.35
N ASP A 160 6.21 22.91 -5.49
CA ASP A 160 5.52 23.07 -6.78
C ASP A 160 4.73 21.82 -7.21
N LEU A 161 4.22 21.03 -6.26
CA LEU A 161 3.62 19.72 -6.52
C LEU A 161 2.49 19.72 -7.57
N ASP A 162 1.73 20.82 -7.67
CA ASP A 162 0.62 20.94 -8.63
C ASP A 162 1.09 21.09 -10.07
N SER A 163 2.22 21.79 -10.29
CA SER A 163 2.81 22.01 -11.62
C SER A 163 3.86 20.98 -12.00
N LEU A 164 4.21 20.08 -11.07
CA LEU A 164 5.25 19.08 -11.27
C LEU A 164 4.89 18.07 -12.37
N ASP A 165 5.77 17.91 -13.35
CA ASP A 165 5.72 16.79 -14.30
C ASP A 165 6.25 15.52 -13.63
N VAL A 166 5.33 14.79 -12.96
CA VAL A 166 5.66 13.57 -12.21
C VAL A 166 6.21 12.47 -13.12
N LEU A 167 5.79 12.41 -14.38
CA LEU A 167 6.27 11.39 -15.33
C LEU A 167 7.74 11.63 -15.66
N LYS A 168 8.09 12.85 -15.99
CA LYS A 168 9.46 13.23 -16.35
C LYS A 168 10.40 13.09 -15.15
N GLU A 169 10.07 13.74 -14.04
CA GLU A 169 10.93 13.77 -12.86
C GLU A 169 10.96 12.38 -12.15
N GLY A 170 9.81 11.69 -12.08
CA GLY A 170 9.73 10.35 -11.52
C GLY A 170 10.60 9.37 -12.30
N ARG A 171 10.50 9.37 -13.62
CA ARG A 171 11.34 8.53 -14.49
C ARG A 171 12.82 8.82 -14.32
N ARG A 172 13.21 10.11 -14.22
CA ARG A 172 14.60 10.52 -13.99
C ARG A 172 15.18 9.85 -12.74
N TRP A 173 14.48 9.92 -11.60
CA TRP A 173 14.95 9.37 -10.33
C TRP A 173 14.78 7.85 -10.24
N ARG A 174 13.74 7.31 -10.85
CA ARG A 174 13.49 5.85 -10.95
C ARG A 174 14.68 5.12 -11.53
N TYR A 175 15.35 5.70 -12.52
CA TYR A 175 16.46 5.10 -13.24
C TYR A 175 17.82 5.74 -12.92
N ASP A 176 17.91 6.54 -11.87
CA ASP A 176 19.21 7.09 -11.42
C ASP A 176 20.17 5.96 -11.03
N SER A 177 21.41 6.06 -11.49
CA SER A 177 22.43 5.03 -11.29
C SER A 177 22.71 4.70 -9.83
N ARG A 178 22.47 5.63 -8.91
CA ARG A 178 22.59 5.42 -7.46
C ARG A 178 21.65 4.35 -6.92
N PHE A 179 20.56 4.07 -7.62
CA PHE A 179 19.54 3.10 -7.21
C PHE A 179 19.56 1.83 -8.05
N ALA A 180 20.53 1.70 -9.01
CA ALA A 180 20.67 0.52 -9.85
C ALA A 180 21.09 -0.71 -9.03
N PRO A 181 20.73 -1.95 -9.47
CA PRO A 181 19.91 -2.25 -10.64
C PRO A 181 18.39 -2.21 -10.36
N LYS A 182 17.98 -2.25 -9.08
CA LYS A 182 16.55 -2.40 -8.71
C LYS A 182 15.72 -1.13 -8.96
N GLY A 183 16.34 0.04 -8.80
CA GLY A 183 15.66 1.33 -8.81
C GLY A 183 14.64 1.48 -7.68
N VAL A 184 13.95 2.62 -7.64
CA VAL A 184 13.07 3.04 -6.56
C VAL A 184 11.70 3.46 -7.07
N ASN A 185 10.67 3.43 -6.21
CA ASN A 185 9.48 4.23 -6.36
C ASN A 185 9.83 5.67 -5.97
N VAL A 186 9.30 6.66 -6.66
CA VAL A 186 9.59 8.07 -6.38
C VAL A 186 8.33 8.77 -5.88
N ASN A 187 8.41 9.31 -4.67
CA ASN A 187 7.31 10.02 -4.04
C ASN A 187 7.67 11.50 -3.92
N PHE A 188 6.85 12.35 -4.51
CA PHE A 188 6.94 13.80 -4.38
C PHE A 188 5.96 14.26 -3.33
N VAL A 189 6.46 15.00 -2.34
CA VAL A 189 5.71 15.36 -1.13
C VAL A 189 5.69 16.87 -0.94
N GLN A 190 4.53 17.41 -0.59
CA GLN A 190 4.34 18.81 -0.24
C GLN A 190 3.59 18.94 1.08
N TYR A 191 4.03 19.85 1.95
CA TYR A 191 3.23 20.25 3.09
C TYR A 191 2.01 21.05 2.65
N SER A 192 0.81 20.64 3.07
CA SER A 192 -0.39 21.45 2.89
C SER A 192 -0.46 22.50 3.99
N GLY A 193 -0.25 23.77 3.66
CA GLY A 193 -0.06 24.84 4.63
C GLY A 193 -1.23 25.12 5.59
N GLN A 194 -2.45 24.66 5.30
CA GLN A 194 -3.64 24.93 6.11
C GLN A 194 -4.20 23.70 6.85
N GLU A 195 -3.79 22.47 6.51
CA GLU A 195 -4.50 21.26 6.97
C GLU A 195 -3.62 20.29 7.75
N GLU A 196 -2.40 20.65 8.11
CA GLU A 196 -1.40 19.76 8.74
C GLU A 196 -1.21 18.40 8.01
N ALA A 197 -1.61 18.35 6.73
CA ALA A 197 -1.53 17.17 5.90
C ALA A 197 -0.35 17.24 4.93
N LEU A 198 0.13 16.08 4.51
CA LEU A 198 1.10 15.94 3.42
C LEU A 198 0.34 15.56 2.14
N ARG A 199 0.65 16.22 1.04
CA ARG A 199 0.20 15.82 -0.31
C ARG A 199 1.28 14.96 -0.93
N VAL A 200 0.89 13.86 -1.56
CA VAL A 200 1.82 12.88 -2.13
C VAL A 200 1.42 12.51 -3.54
N ARG A 201 2.37 12.59 -4.48
CA ARG A 201 2.25 12.06 -5.84
C ARG A 201 3.37 11.06 -6.08
N THR A 202 3.04 9.88 -6.62
CA THR A 202 4.00 8.76 -6.73
C THR A 202 4.16 8.29 -8.17
N TYR A 203 5.42 8.24 -8.62
CA TYR A 203 5.83 7.48 -9.80
C TYR A 203 6.22 6.07 -9.35
N GLU A 204 5.50 5.07 -9.80
CA GLU A 204 5.62 3.71 -9.27
C GLU A 204 6.45 2.80 -10.17
N LYS A 205 7.44 2.15 -9.55
CA LYS A 205 8.30 1.13 -10.16
C LYS A 205 7.47 -0.09 -10.58
N GLY A 206 7.64 -0.53 -11.83
CA GLY A 206 6.89 -1.66 -12.38
C GLY A 206 5.62 -1.24 -13.12
N VAL A 207 4.97 -0.16 -12.68
CA VAL A 207 3.89 0.52 -13.41
C VAL A 207 4.49 1.50 -14.42
N GLU A 208 5.61 2.13 -14.04
CA GLU A 208 6.37 3.13 -14.81
C GLU A 208 5.52 4.34 -15.23
N TYR A 209 4.64 4.72 -14.32
CA TYR A 209 3.69 5.82 -14.47
C TYR A 209 3.33 6.42 -13.10
N GLU A 210 2.63 7.58 -13.11
CA GLU A 210 2.03 8.13 -11.88
C GLU A 210 0.81 7.30 -11.50
N THR A 211 0.82 6.73 -10.28
CA THR A 211 -0.31 5.97 -9.75
C THR A 211 -1.20 6.83 -8.85
N LEU A 212 -2.46 6.44 -8.73
CA LEU A 212 -3.42 7.14 -7.88
C LEU A 212 -3.02 7.11 -6.40
N SER A 213 -2.39 6.02 -5.97
CA SER A 213 -1.88 5.85 -4.60
C SER A 213 -0.92 4.67 -4.51
N CYS A 214 0.14 4.82 -3.70
CA CYS A 214 1.05 3.76 -3.32
C CYS A 214 1.12 3.69 -1.79
N GLY A 215 0.56 2.64 -1.18
CA GLY A 215 0.46 2.52 0.29
C GLY A 215 1.82 2.57 0.98
N THR A 216 2.83 1.87 0.47
CA THR A 216 4.20 1.90 0.98
C THR A 216 4.87 3.26 0.76
N GLY A 217 4.55 3.94 -0.35
CA GLY A 217 4.98 5.32 -0.62
C GLY A 217 4.38 6.34 0.35
N ILE A 218 3.13 6.15 0.76
CA ILE A 218 2.46 6.95 1.79
C ILE A 218 3.21 6.82 3.12
N ILE A 219 3.58 5.60 3.53
CA ILE A 219 4.36 5.35 4.74
C ILE A 219 5.74 6.00 4.65
N ALA A 220 6.46 5.79 3.54
CA ALA A 220 7.76 6.39 3.31
C ALA A 220 7.71 7.92 3.40
N SER A 221 6.64 8.54 2.89
CA SER A 221 6.43 9.99 2.94
C SER A 221 6.24 10.51 4.38
N ALA A 222 5.50 9.79 5.22
CA ALA A 222 5.34 10.13 6.64
C ALA A 222 6.68 10.04 7.40
N VAL A 223 7.43 8.96 7.17
CA VAL A 223 8.76 8.77 7.79
C VAL A 223 9.74 9.85 7.33
N ALA A 224 9.74 10.20 6.04
CA ALA A 224 10.58 11.28 5.52
C ALA A 224 10.22 12.65 6.14
N ALA A 225 8.93 12.94 6.38
CA ALA A 225 8.51 14.15 7.08
C ALA A 225 9.05 14.18 8.52
N TRP A 226 9.00 13.06 9.22
CA TRP A 226 9.61 12.92 10.54
C TRP A 226 11.12 13.16 10.49
N MET A 227 11.83 12.60 9.51
CA MET A 227 13.28 12.81 9.32
C MET A 227 13.62 14.27 9.00
N LYS A 228 12.74 14.98 8.30
CA LYS A 228 12.88 16.41 7.98
C LYS A 228 12.71 17.31 9.20
N GLY A 229 12.20 16.80 10.33
CA GLY A 229 12.05 17.53 11.58
C GLY A 229 10.61 17.68 12.08
N ASP A 230 9.62 17.22 11.33
CA ASP A 230 8.23 17.15 11.77
C ASP A 230 8.03 15.90 12.63
N ARG A 231 8.24 16.04 13.95
CA ARG A 231 8.34 14.92 14.91
C ARG A 231 6.99 14.40 15.42
N ARG A 232 5.96 14.41 14.59
CA ARG A 232 4.67 13.80 14.94
C ARG A 232 4.76 12.27 14.89
N GLU A 233 3.94 11.59 15.69
CA GLU A 233 3.78 10.14 15.68
C GLU A 233 2.64 9.69 14.77
N LYS A 234 1.84 10.65 14.27
CA LYS A 234 0.72 10.39 13.37
C LYS A 234 0.62 11.48 12.31
N TYR A 235 0.47 11.06 11.07
CA TYR A 235 0.39 11.91 9.88
C TYR A 235 -0.90 11.67 9.12
N THR A 236 -1.45 12.73 8.56
CA THR A 236 -2.48 12.67 7.53
C THR A 236 -1.82 12.93 6.18
N LEU A 237 -2.04 12.02 5.22
CA LEU A 237 -1.47 12.13 3.88
C LEU A 237 -2.57 12.03 2.84
N ARG A 238 -2.51 12.86 1.82
CA ARG A 238 -3.43 12.86 0.67
C ARG A 238 -2.68 12.42 -0.58
N SER A 239 -3.10 11.31 -1.14
CA SER A 239 -2.70 10.91 -2.49
C SER A 239 -3.60 11.60 -3.53
N THR A 240 -3.43 11.24 -4.79
CA THR A 240 -4.30 11.74 -5.86
C THR A 240 -5.76 11.28 -5.69
N SER A 241 -6.00 10.10 -5.10
CA SER A 241 -7.34 9.52 -4.97
C SER A 241 -7.96 9.65 -3.58
N ASP A 242 -7.16 9.48 -2.52
CA ASP A 242 -7.69 9.25 -1.17
C ASP A 242 -6.82 9.87 -0.06
N THR A 243 -7.40 9.89 1.14
CA THR A 243 -6.73 10.32 2.35
C THR A 243 -6.37 9.12 3.22
N PHE A 244 -5.14 9.13 3.72
CA PHE A 244 -4.56 8.11 4.58
C PHE A 244 -4.14 8.71 5.92
N SER A 245 -3.98 7.83 6.91
CA SER A 245 -3.24 8.16 8.12
C SER A 245 -2.14 7.12 8.33
N VAL A 246 -0.96 7.60 8.69
CA VAL A 246 0.18 6.76 9.08
C VAL A 246 0.54 7.09 10.51
N SER A 247 0.70 6.07 11.35
CA SER A 247 1.23 6.20 12.69
C SER A 247 2.39 5.23 12.89
N PHE A 248 3.33 5.62 13.75
CA PHE A 248 4.48 4.81 14.12
C PHE A 248 5.10 5.33 15.43
N SER A 249 5.94 4.50 16.03
CA SER A 249 6.84 4.90 17.12
C SER A 249 8.27 4.94 16.59
N HIS A 250 9.10 5.88 17.05
CA HIS A 250 10.51 5.93 16.69
C HIS A 250 11.39 5.77 17.92
N ARG A 251 12.31 4.80 17.87
CA ARG A 251 13.31 4.59 18.92
C ARG A 251 14.62 4.06 18.32
N SER A 252 15.74 4.67 18.69
CA SER A 252 17.10 4.19 18.29
C SER A 252 17.27 4.01 16.79
N GLY A 253 16.70 4.89 15.95
CA GLY A 253 16.81 4.83 14.49
C GLY A 253 15.83 3.88 13.82
N ILE A 254 14.96 3.19 14.57
CA ILE A 254 13.96 2.26 14.05
C ILE A 254 12.57 2.89 14.18
N PHE A 255 11.80 2.84 13.10
CA PHE A 255 10.37 3.14 13.08
C PHE A 255 9.61 1.82 13.24
N SER A 256 8.93 1.66 14.36
CA SER A 256 8.20 0.44 14.72
C SER A 256 6.72 0.72 14.97
N ASN A 257 5.92 -0.35 15.09
CA ASN A 257 4.47 -0.25 15.21
C ASN A 257 3.87 0.60 14.09
N VAL A 258 4.36 0.39 12.88
CA VAL A 258 3.91 1.14 11.70
C VAL A 258 2.50 0.70 11.33
N GLU A 259 1.57 1.64 11.30
CA GLU A 259 0.19 1.41 10.92
C GLU A 259 -0.20 2.30 9.75
N LEU A 260 -0.78 1.70 8.72
CA LEU A 260 -1.40 2.40 7.60
C LEU A 260 -2.91 2.32 7.72
N THR A 261 -3.56 3.45 7.87
CA THR A 261 -5.02 3.56 7.84
C THR A 261 -5.46 4.11 6.49
N GLY A 262 -6.38 3.45 5.83
CA GLY A 262 -6.90 3.91 4.54
C GLY A 262 -8.21 3.26 4.15
N PRO A 263 -8.85 3.76 3.09
CA PRO A 263 -10.12 3.25 2.61
C PRO A 263 -9.95 1.93 1.85
N THR A 264 -11.05 1.18 1.81
CA THR A 264 -11.30 0.06 0.90
C THR A 264 -12.78 0.01 0.56
N GLU A 265 -13.12 -0.58 -0.58
CA GLU A 265 -14.51 -0.67 -1.03
C GLU A 265 -14.79 -2.01 -1.71
N LEU A 266 -15.84 -2.68 -1.26
CA LEU A 266 -16.45 -3.79 -2.00
C LEU A 266 -17.25 -3.22 -3.18
N VAL A 267 -16.76 -3.36 -4.40
CA VAL A 267 -17.41 -2.84 -5.60
C VAL A 267 -18.64 -3.68 -5.94
N PHE A 268 -18.46 -5.01 -6.01
CA PHE A 268 -19.56 -5.98 -6.17
C PHE A 268 -19.13 -7.38 -5.71
N GLN A 269 -20.13 -8.24 -5.53
CA GLN A 269 -19.98 -9.69 -5.33
C GLN A 269 -20.71 -10.41 -6.45
N ALA A 270 -20.13 -11.51 -6.91
CA ALA A 270 -20.70 -12.38 -7.95
C ALA A 270 -20.37 -13.84 -7.68
N THR A 271 -21.20 -14.75 -8.19
CA THR A 271 -20.97 -16.21 -8.19
C THR A 271 -20.82 -16.66 -9.64
N LEU A 272 -19.77 -17.42 -9.96
CA LEU A 272 -19.53 -18.08 -11.23
C LEU A 272 -19.64 -19.59 -11.08
#